data_628fabb7fee4cf33c4961000e792dc6f
#
_entry.id   628fabb7fee4cf33c4961000e792dc6f
#
_cell.length_a   1.000
_cell.length_b   1.000
_cell.length_c   1.000
_cell.angle_alpha   90.00
_cell.angle_beta   90.00
_cell.angle_gamma   90.00
#
_symmetry.space_group_name_H-M   'P 1'
#
loop_
_entity.id
_entity.type
_entity.pdbx_description
1 polymer ?
#
loop_
_entity_poly.entity_id
_entity_poly.type
_entity_poly.pdbx_seq_one_letter_code
_entity_poly.pdbx_strand_id
1 'polypeptide(L)'
;MKTESTNIIGKADGPTSYFVLSRDQKLTLKQRIQKTRFQLKKKWIEKHIAAEGHTMDEVCKYVQERYGFREVSGKSAGIQYEYEEMRTSFMITHAPELLGEYAKHPELKGHSEEEIREFMAQVEDRKEVARNVPKDKFDIDFHKYEKKMGDTQMHIIIEKKYDYIGGGASGKKTIKEFDKVFKDVYRYYGVTKEDIVNRTKRYDMMVRTLARR
;
A
#
# COMPACT_ATOMS: atom_id res chain seq x y z
N MET A 1 11.28 29.69 4.38
CA MET A 1 10.33 28.66 4.85
C MET A 1 10.72 27.33 4.21
N LYS A 2 11.18 26.35 5.00
CA LYS A 2 11.53 25.01 4.49
C LYS A 2 10.30 24.14 4.69
N THR A 3 9.70 23.70 3.61
CA THR A 3 8.58 22.75 3.57
C THR A 3 8.97 21.43 4.24
N GLU A 4 8.23 21.04 5.26
CA GLU A 4 8.36 19.74 5.92
C GLU A 4 7.69 18.68 5.06
N SER A 5 8.47 17.70 4.61
CA SER A 5 7.93 16.57 3.85
C SER A 5 7.40 15.51 4.81
N THR A 6 6.11 15.33 4.84
CA THR A 6 5.47 14.19 5.51
C THR A 6 5.75 12.93 4.67
N ASN A 7 6.55 12.01 5.19
CA ASN A 7 6.80 10.74 4.51
C ASN A 7 5.65 9.77 4.81
N ILE A 8 4.79 9.57 3.83
CA ILE A 8 3.79 8.48 3.86
C ILE A 8 4.53 7.18 3.63
N ILE A 9 4.67 6.37 4.68
CA ILE A 9 5.19 5.02 4.57
C ILE A 9 4.00 4.10 4.40
N GLY A 10 3.60 3.83 3.16
CA GLY A 10 2.62 2.81 2.83
C GLY A 10 3.15 1.45 3.30
N LYS A 11 2.65 0.93 4.41
CA LYS A 11 2.72 -0.46 4.85
C LYS A 11 1.32 -1.06 4.71
N ALA A 12 1.22 -2.37 4.93
CA ALA A 12 0.06 -3.22 4.78
C ALA A 12 -1.30 -2.71 5.33
N ASP A 13 -1.31 -1.56 5.99
CA ASP A 13 -2.48 -0.94 6.59
C ASP A 13 -3.17 0.11 5.68
N GLY A 14 -2.85 0.10 4.39
CA GLY A 14 -3.42 1.05 3.41
C GLY A 14 -2.70 2.41 3.36
N PRO A 15 -3.08 3.28 2.38
CA PRO A 15 -2.41 4.56 2.12
C PRO A 15 -2.67 5.66 3.17
N THR A 16 -3.39 5.38 4.24
CA THR A 16 -3.81 6.37 5.25
C THR A 16 -3.04 6.30 6.57
N SER A 17 -1.96 5.50 6.65
CA SER A 17 -1.12 5.49 7.86
C SER A 17 -0.20 6.70 7.90
N TYR A 18 -0.39 7.57 8.90
CA TYR A 18 0.44 8.74 9.13
C TYR A 18 1.47 8.45 10.24
N PHE A 19 2.74 8.77 9.96
CA PHE A 19 3.79 8.71 10.95
C PHE A 19 4.37 10.11 11.14
N VAL A 20 4.21 10.66 12.34
CA VAL A 20 4.87 11.90 12.72
C VAL A 20 6.28 11.56 13.22
N LEU A 21 7.29 11.87 12.41
CA LEU A 21 8.68 11.69 12.78
C LEU A 21 9.27 13.02 13.23
N SER A 22 9.85 13.06 14.44
CA SER A 22 10.60 14.24 14.86
C SER A 22 11.85 14.40 13.99
N ARG A 23 12.16 15.64 13.61
CA ARG A 23 13.21 16.01 12.65
C ARG A 23 14.64 15.73 13.13
N ASP A 24 14.83 15.52 14.43
CA ASP A 24 16.15 15.51 15.07
C ASP A 24 16.72 14.12 15.35
N GLN A 25 16.04 13.04 14.95
CA GLN A 25 16.61 11.71 15.13
C GLN A 25 17.69 11.41 14.09
N LYS A 26 18.95 11.57 14.49
CA LYS A 26 20.09 11.10 13.70
C LYS A 26 19.97 9.60 13.45
N LEU A 27 19.94 9.21 12.19
CA LEU A 27 19.91 7.80 11.80
C LEU A 27 21.10 7.05 12.41
N THR A 28 20.83 5.91 13.07
CA THR A 28 21.87 5.01 13.55
C THR A 28 22.72 4.49 12.38
N LEU A 29 23.93 4.03 12.66
CA LEU A 29 24.81 3.42 11.65
C LEU A 29 24.10 2.28 10.89
N LYS A 30 23.36 1.43 11.62
CA LYS A 30 22.57 0.33 11.03
C LYS A 30 21.52 0.86 10.06
N GLN A 31 20.79 1.90 10.40
CA GLN A 31 19.78 2.52 9.53
C GLN A 31 20.42 3.17 8.29
N ARG A 32 21.59 3.81 8.43
CA ARG A 32 22.34 4.37 7.30
C ARG A 32 22.77 3.28 6.32
N ILE A 33 23.33 2.17 6.82
CA ILE A 33 23.73 1.02 6.00
C ILE A 33 22.51 0.43 5.28
N GLN A 34 21.37 0.28 5.98
CA GLN A 34 20.13 -0.23 5.37
C GLN A 34 19.63 0.69 4.27
N LYS A 35 19.63 2.01 4.50
CA LYS A 35 19.25 3.02 3.50
C LYS A 35 20.16 2.96 2.26
N THR A 36 21.47 2.88 2.45
CA THR A 36 22.44 2.78 1.35
C THR A 36 22.23 1.49 0.53
N ARG A 37 22.07 0.35 1.20
CA ARG A 37 21.78 -0.92 0.52
C ARG A 37 20.47 -0.88 -0.27
N PHE A 38 19.44 -0.29 0.30
CA PHE A 38 18.17 -0.09 -0.40
C PHE A 38 18.35 0.75 -1.66
N GLN A 39 19.06 1.88 -1.57
CA GLN A 39 19.30 2.76 -2.72
C GLN A 39 20.15 2.08 -3.82
N LEU A 40 21.18 1.33 -3.45
CA LEU A 40 21.99 0.57 -4.40
C LEU A 40 21.15 -0.50 -5.11
N LYS A 41 20.35 -1.25 -4.36
CA LYS A 41 19.47 -2.27 -4.94
C LYS A 41 18.38 -1.65 -5.82
N LYS A 42 17.80 -0.51 -5.40
CA LYS A 42 16.85 0.25 -6.20
C LYS A 42 17.46 0.63 -7.56
N LYS A 43 18.63 1.25 -7.57
CA LYS A 43 19.35 1.63 -8.80
C LYS A 43 19.66 0.42 -9.69
N TRP A 44 20.01 -0.72 -9.09
CA TRP A 44 20.26 -1.94 -9.85
C TRP A 44 19.01 -2.46 -10.54
N ILE A 45 17.86 -2.51 -9.81
CA ILE A 45 16.57 -2.92 -10.36
C ILE A 45 16.15 -1.98 -11.50
N GLU A 46 16.23 -0.67 -11.30
CA GLU A 46 15.91 0.35 -12.31
C GLU A 46 16.68 0.17 -13.63
N LYS A 47 17.91 -0.36 -13.56
CA LYS A 47 18.74 -0.64 -14.75
C LYS A 47 18.40 -1.95 -15.45
N HIS A 48 17.81 -2.92 -14.74
CA HIS A 48 17.61 -4.29 -15.24
C HIS A 48 16.14 -4.68 -15.35
N ILE A 49 15.23 -3.72 -15.18
CA ILE A 49 13.80 -3.98 -15.30
C ILE A 49 13.43 -4.22 -16.77
N ALA A 50 12.80 -5.35 -17.04
CA ALA A 50 12.25 -5.67 -18.35
C ALA A 50 10.80 -5.17 -18.46
N ALA A 51 10.39 -4.82 -19.67
CA ALA A 51 9.03 -4.40 -19.96
C ALA A 51 8.17 -5.64 -20.24
N GLU A 52 7.71 -6.29 -19.17
CA GLU A 52 6.79 -7.43 -19.19
C GLU A 52 5.69 -7.15 -18.16
N GLY A 53 4.55 -6.63 -18.60
CA GLY A 53 3.44 -6.30 -17.73
C GLY A 53 2.27 -7.27 -17.92
N HIS A 54 1.67 -7.72 -16.81
CA HIS A 54 0.46 -8.52 -16.77
C HIS A 54 -0.70 -7.72 -16.20
N THR A 55 -1.92 -8.11 -16.54
CA THR A 55 -3.16 -7.54 -16.01
C THR A 55 -3.41 -8.00 -14.57
N MET A 56 -4.25 -7.29 -13.84
CA MET A 56 -4.65 -7.72 -12.50
C MET A 56 -5.40 -9.06 -12.49
N ASP A 57 -6.15 -9.37 -13.53
CA ASP A 57 -6.80 -10.68 -13.66
C ASP A 57 -5.80 -11.83 -13.82
N GLU A 58 -4.72 -11.61 -14.58
CA GLU A 58 -3.63 -12.57 -14.67
C GLU A 58 -2.89 -12.72 -13.34
N VAL A 59 -2.68 -11.63 -12.60
CA VAL A 59 -2.10 -11.68 -11.25
C VAL A 59 -2.99 -12.46 -10.28
N CYS A 60 -4.32 -12.27 -10.32
CA CYS A 60 -5.27 -13.05 -9.54
C CYS A 60 -5.14 -14.56 -9.81
N LYS A 61 -5.06 -14.95 -11.08
CA LYS A 61 -4.83 -16.36 -11.46
C LYS A 61 -3.47 -16.85 -11.00
N TYR A 62 -2.43 -16.05 -11.18
CA TYR A 62 -1.06 -16.40 -10.79
C TYR A 62 -0.93 -16.70 -9.29
N VAL A 63 -1.51 -15.87 -8.42
CA VAL A 63 -1.44 -16.12 -6.97
C VAL A 63 -2.18 -17.39 -6.56
N GLN A 64 -3.27 -17.74 -7.24
CA GLN A 64 -4.03 -18.97 -6.98
C GLN A 64 -3.29 -20.21 -7.50
N GLU A 65 -2.90 -20.22 -8.77
CA GLU A 65 -2.31 -21.38 -9.43
C GLU A 65 -0.88 -21.66 -8.97
N ARG A 66 -0.06 -20.62 -8.86
CA ARG A 66 1.35 -20.75 -8.50
C ARG A 66 1.60 -21.01 -7.03
N TYR A 67 0.78 -20.37 -6.16
CA TYR A 67 1.00 -20.37 -4.72
C TYR A 67 -0.10 -21.04 -3.91
N GLY A 68 -1.21 -21.42 -4.54
CA GLY A 68 -2.33 -22.09 -3.89
C GLY A 68 -3.08 -21.19 -2.91
N PHE A 69 -3.09 -19.88 -3.15
CA PHE A 69 -3.98 -18.98 -2.43
C PHE A 69 -5.43 -19.25 -2.83
N ARG A 70 -6.34 -19.06 -1.90
CA ARG A 70 -7.78 -19.20 -2.13
C ARG A 70 -8.44 -17.84 -1.95
N GLU A 71 -9.29 -17.51 -2.89
CA GLU A 71 -10.10 -16.28 -2.77
C GLU A 71 -11.09 -16.43 -1.61
N VAL A 72 -11.19 -15.40 -0.79
CA VAL A 72 -12.07 -15.37 0.36
C VAL A 72 -13.31 -14.57 -0.01
N SER A 73 -14.48 -15.21 0.08
CA SER A 73 -15.75 -14.56 -0.27
C SER A 73 -16.07 -13.40 0.68
N GLY A 74 -16.54 -12.28 0.11
CA GLY A 74 -16.81 -11.03 0.81
C GLY A 74 -17.97 -11.00 1.83
N LYS A 75 -18.45 -12.17 2.31
CA LYS A 75 -19.60 -12.26 3.23
C LYS A 75 -19.25 -12.23 4.72
N SER A 76 -17.99 -12.35 5.10
CA SER A 76 -17.58 -12.25 6.50
C SER A 76 -17.46 -10.79 6.94
N ALA A 77 -17.85 -10.50 8.20
CA ALA A 77 -17.74 -9.16 8.77
C ALA A 77 -16.31 -8.57 8.68
N GLY A 78 -15.29 -9.42 8.85
CA GLY A 78 -13.89 -9.00 8.74
C GLY A 78 -13.51 -8.54 7.34
N ILE A 79 -13.98 -9.24 6.29
CA ILE A 79 -13.72 -8.86 4.90
C ILE A 79 -14.47 -7.60 4.53
N GLN A 80 -15.71 -7.44 4.99
CA GLN A 80 -16.50 -6.23 4.78
C GLN A 80 -15.81 -5.03 5.43
N TYR A 81 -15.28 -5.18 6.64
CA TYR A 81 -14.52 -4.14 7.30
C TYR A 81 -13.26 -3.74 6.49
N GLU A 82 -12.47 -4.72 6.04
CA GLU A 82 -11.27 -4.46 5.21
C GLU A 82 -11.62 -3.79 3.88
N TYR A 83 -12.71 -4.22 3.24
CA TYR A 83 -13.22 -3.58 2.03
C TYR A 83 -13.58 -2.11 2.29
N GLU A 84 -14.35 -1.81 3.34
CA GLU A 84 -14.78 -0.42 3.66
C GLU A 84 -13.59 0.47 4.03
N GLU A 85 -12.62 -0.03 4.79
CA GLU A 85 -11.40 0.71 5.12
C GLU A 85 -10.57 0.99 3.85
N MET A 86 -10.44 0.01 2.96
CA MET A 86 -9.73 0.20 1.70
C MET A 86 -10.48 1.16 0.78
N ARG A 87 -11.78 1.00 0.62
CA ARG A 87 -12.63 1.89 -0.16
C ARG A 87 -12.51 3.33 0.31
N THR A 88 -12.61 3.56 1.62
CA THR A 88 -12.42 4.87 2.27
C THR A 88 -11.05 5.48 1.90
N SER A 89 -10.01 4.70 2.03
CA SER A 89 -8.64 5.09 1.73
C SER A 89 -8.43 5.45 0.26
N PHE A 90 -8.99 4.65 -0.64
CA PHE A 90 -8.92 4.89 -2.09
C PHE A 90 -9.74 6.12 -2.50
N MET A 91 -10.90 6.32 -1.91
CA MET A 91 -11.72 7.52 -2.15
C MET A 91 -10.97 8.79 -1.76
N ILE A 92 -10.40 8.83 -0.56
CA ILE A 92 -9.59 9.95 -0.08
C ILE A 92 -8.44 10.27 -1.04
N THR A 93 -7.89 9.25 -1.71
CA THR A 93 -6.73 9.39 -2.59
C THR A 93 -7.10 9.71 -4.03
N HIS A 94 -8.17 9.10 -4.55
CA HIS A 94 -8.50 9.10 -5.99
C HIS A 94 -9.74 9.91 -6.36
N ALA A 95 -10.60 10.23 -5.38
CA ALA A 95 -11.81 11.02 -5.59
C ALA A 95 -12.08 11.96 -4.38
N PRO A 96 -11.06 12.76 -3.95
CA PRO A 96 -11.21 13.62 -2.79
C PRO A 96 -12.33 14.66 -2.94
N GLU A 97 -12.69 15.01 -4.18
CA GLU A 97 -13.80 15.94 -4.48
C GLU A 97 -15.16 15.46 -3.95
N LEU A 98 -15.33 14.13 -3.78
CA LEU A 98 -16.55 13.56 -3.18
C LEU A 98 -16.70 13.88 -1.69
N LEU A 99 -15.65 14.37 -1.05
CA LEU A 99 -15.63 14.70 0.38
C LEU A 99 -16.03 16.16 0.66
N GLY A 100 -16.39 16.95 -0.37
CA GLY A 100 -16.80 18.33 -0.20
C GLY A 100 -15.74 19.20 0.49
N GLU A 101 -16.07 19.81 1.60
CA GLU A 101 -15.14 20.64 2.39
C GLU A 101 -13.92 19.87 2.94
N TYR A 102 -14.03 18.56 3.11
CA TYR A 102 -12.94 17.65 3.54
C TYR A 102 -12.05 17.17 2.39
N ALA A 103 -12.22 17.70 1.17
CA ALA A 103 -11.38 17.33 0.01
C ALA A 103 -9.89 17.65 0.23
N LYS A 104 -9.61 18.77 0.90
CA LYS A 104 -8.23 19.16 1.22
C LYS A 104 -7.63 18.26 2.28
N HIS A 105 -6.36 17.87 2.04
CA HIS A 105 -5.61 17.12 3.03
C HIS A 105 -5.34 18.01 4.26
N PRO A 106 -5.59 17.53 5.50
CA PRO A 106 -5.21 18.27 6.68
C PRO A 106 -3.68 18.45 6.75
N GLU A 107 -3.23 19.60 7.20
CA GLU A 107 -1.82 19.91 7.36
C GLU A 107 -1.46 19.95 8.84
N LEU A 108 -0.38 19.27 9.22
CA LEU A 108 0.17 19.37 10.56
C LEU A 108 0.89 20.71 10.71
N LYS A 109 0.32 21.61 11.51
CA LYS A 109 0.82 22.98 11.68
C LYS A 109 2.03 23.08 12.61
N GLY A 110 2.19 22.13 13.52
CA GLY A 110 3.30 22.08 14.47
C GLY A 110 3.47 20.71 15.12
N HIS A 111 4.22 20.63 16.22
CA HIS A 111 4.57 19.37 16.88
C HIS A 111 4.14 19.30 18.34
N SER A 112 3.32 20.23 18.81
CA SER A 112 2.71 20.14 20.15
C SER A 112 1.68 19.01 20.20
N GLU A 113 1.43 18.47 21.40
CA GLU A 113 0.42 17.41 21.57
C GLU A 113 -0.97 17.87 21.13
N GLU A 114 -1.28 19.13 21.30
CA GLU A 114 -2.55 19.73 20.92
C GLU A 114 -2.69 19.79 19.39
N GLU A 115 -1.69 20.29 18.66
CA GLU A 115 -1.66 20.36 17.21
C GLU A 115 -1.70 18.95 16.56
N ILE A 116 -1.03 17.98 17.15
CA ILE A 116 -1.10 16.58 16.69
C ILE A 116 -2.51 16.02 16.91
N ARG A 117 -3.15 16.32 18.05
CA ARG A 117 -4.53 15.88 18.34
C ARG A 117 -5.53 16.48 17.37
N GLU A 118 -5.44 17.79 17.13
CA GLU A 118 -6.30 18.46 16.12
C GLU A 118 -6.12 17.87 14.72
N PHE A 119 -4.87 17.65 14.30
CA PHE A 119 -4.58 17.02 13.02
C PHE A 119 -5.20 15.62 12.92
N MET A 120 -5.05 14.78 13.96
CA MET A 120 -5.63 13.43 13.98
C MET A 120 -7.17 13.46 13.97
N ALA A 121 -7.79 14.42 14.65
CA ALA A 121 -9.24 14.64 14.61
C ALA A 121 -9.70 14.96 13.17
N GLN A 122 -9.05 15.91 12.50
CA GLN A 122 -9.36 16.24 11.09
C GLN A 122 -9.17 15.05 10.13
N VAL A 123 -8.16 14.21 10.37
CA VAL A 123 -7.95 12.98 9.59
C VAL A 123 -9.10 11.99 9.81
N GLU A 124 -9.58 11.83 11.05
CA GLU A 124 -10.68 10.90 11.34
C GLU A 124 -12.03 11.43 10.82
N ASP A 125 -12.32 12.73 10.98
CA ASP A 125 -13.51 13.36 10.40
C ASP A 125 -13.57 13.14 8.88
N ARG A 126 -12.44 13.33 8.21
CA ARG A 126 -12.31 13.06 6.76
C ARG A 126 -12.61 11.62 6.39
N LYS A 127 -12.16 10.66 7.18
CA LYS A 127 -12.45 9.23 6.98
C LYS A 127 -13.93 8.94 7.21
N GLU A 128 -14.52 9.53 8.24
CA GLU A 128 -15.93 9.34 8.54
C GLU A 128 -16.82 9.85 7.39
N VAL A 129 -16.53 11.04 6.86
CA VAL A 129 -17.21 11.55 5.68
C VAL A 129 -17.05 10.59 4.49
N ALA A 130 -15.85 10.06 4.25
CA ALA A 130 -15.61 9.12 3.17
C ALA A 130 -16.37 7.79 3.34
N ARG A 131 -16.49 7.26 4.56
CA ARG A 131 -17.29 6.05 4.86
C ARG A 131 -18.76 6.24 4.51
N ASN A 132 -19.29 7.46 4.71
CA ASN A 132 -20.69 7.79 4.48
C ASN A 132 -21.03 8.08 3.01
N VAL A 133 -20.04 8.18 2.11
CA VAL A 133 -20.31 8.33 0.67
C VAL A 133 -20.92 7.04 0.12
N PRO A 134 -22.05 7.09 -0.60
CA PRO A 134 -22.71 5.91 -1.16
C PRO A 134 -21.82 5.12 -2.14
N LYS A 135 -22.02 3.79 -2.21
CA LYS A 135 -21.23 2.91 -3.08
C LYS A 135 -21.42 3.19 -4.56
N ASP A 136 -22.60 3.65 -4.97
CA ASP A 136 -22.88 4.05 -6.36
C ASP A 136 -22.06 5.27 -6.80
N LYS A 137 -21.55 6.08 -5.87
CA LYS A 137 -20.68 7.23 -6.16
C LYS A 137 -19.21 6.84 -6.25
N PHE A 138 -18.79 5.89 -5.43
CA PHE A 138 -17.43 5.40 -5.43
C PHE A 138 -17.38 3.95 -4.95
N ASP A 139 -16.83 3.09 -5.78
CA ASP A 139 -16.64 1.68 -5.47
C ASP A 139 -15.26 1.20 -5.95
N ILE A 140 -14.79 0.10 -5.39
CA ILE A 140 -13.51 -0.56 -5.67
C ILE A 140 -13.74 -2.02 -6.07
N ASP A 141 -12.84 -2.57 -6.88
CA ASP A 141 -12.85 -3.99 -7.27
C ASP A 141 -11.89 -4.79 -6.40
N PHE A 142 -12.35 -5.08 -5.18
CA PHE A 142 -11.57 -5.65 -4.09
C PHE A 142 -11.62 -7.18 -4.08
N HIS A 143 -10.43 -7.81 -4.12
CA HIS A 143 -10.23 -9.26 -4.02
C HIS A 143 -9.23 -9.57 -2.91
N LYS A 144 -9.58 -10.49 -2.03
CA LYS A 144 -8.69 -10.98 -0.97
C LYS A 144 -8.40 -12.47 -1.17
N TYR A 145 -7.13 -12.81 -1.13
CA TYR A 145 -6.63 -14.18 -1.26
C TYR A 145 -5.89 -14.58 0.01
N GLU A 146 -6.23 -15.74 0.58
CA GLU A 146 -5.59 -16.23 1.80
C GLU A 146 -4.95 -17.60 1.59
N LYS A 147 -3.85 -17.83 2.32
CA LYS A 147 -3.17 -19.12 2.42
C LYS A 147 -2.79 -19.40 3.86
N LYS A 148 -3.27 -20.53 4.39
CA LYS A 148 -2.89 -21.03 5.72
C LYS A 148 -1.54 -21.74 5.66
N MET A 149 -0.73 -21.56 6.71
CA MET A 149 0.60 -22.14 6.89
C MET A 149 0.72 -22.70 8.32
N GLY A 150 0.06 -23.86 8.59
CA GLY A 150 -0.14 -24.37 9.94
C GLY A 150 -1.02 -23.39 10.75
N ASP A 151 -0.52 -22.95 11.91
CA ASP A 151 -1.21 -21.99 12.80
C ASP A 151 -1.09 -20.53 12.37
N THR A 152 -0.40 -20.26 11.27
CA THR A 152 -0.19 -18.93 10.72
C THR A 152 -0.83 -18.80 9.35
N GLN A 153 -0.98 -17.57 8.88
CA GLN A 153 -1.55 -17.31 7.56
C GLN A 153 -0.85 -16.14 6.86
N MET A 154 -0.97 -16.13 5.55
CA MET A 154 -0.63 -14.99 4.72
C MET A 154 -1.83 -14.63 3.83
N HIS A 155 -1.94 -13.36 3.49
CA HIS A 155 -2.97 -12.87 2.58
C HIS A 155 -2.39 -11.91 1.56
N ILE A 156 -3.01 -11.87 0.39
CA ILE A 156 -2.77 -10.90 -0.67
C ILE A 156 -4.10 -10.22 -0.97
N ILE A 157 -4.07 -8.92 -1.11
CA ILE A 157 -5.19 -8.09 -1.51
C ILE A 157 -4.87 -7.53 -2.89
N ILE A 158 -5.79 -7.66 -3.83
CA ILE A 158 -5.71 -7.11 -5.18
C ILE A 158 -6.93 -6.23 -5.37
N GLU A 159 -6.69 -4.98 -5.71
CA GLU A 159 -7.70 -4.04 -6.11
C GLU A 159 -7.45 -3.68 -7.58
N LYS A 160 -8.40 -4.05 -8.46
CA LYS A 160 -8.17 -4.05 -9.91
C LYS A 160 -8.36 -2.68 -10.56
N LYS A 161 -9.26 -1.85 -10.01
CA LYS A 161 -9.62 -0.56 -10.60
C LYS A 161 -8.51 0.48 -10.49
N TYR A 162 -7.71 0.41 -9.42
CA TYR A 162 -6.61 1.35 -9.13
C TYR A 162 -5.23 0.69 -9.12
N ASP A 163 -5.13 -0.52 -9.69
CA ASP A 163 -3.87 -1.25 -9.84
C ASP A 163 -3.09 -1.43 -8.52
N TYR A 164 -3.78 -1.89 -7.47
CA TYR A 164 -3.17 -2.06 -6.16
C TYR A 164 -2.97 -3.54 -5.81
N ILE A 165 -1.78 -3.86 -5.32
CA ILE A 165 -1.45 -5.15 -4.73
C ILE A 165 -0.89 -4.90 -3.33
N GLY A 166 -1.55 -5.44 -2.32
CA GLY A 166 -1.15 -5.37 -0.92
C GLY A 166 -1.14 -6.75 -0.27
N GLY A 167 -0.86 -6.80 1.02
CA GLY A 167 -0.97 -8.03 1.77
C GLY A 167 -0.07 -8.09 2.99
N GLY A 168 -0.17 -9.21 3.70
CA GLY A 168 0.57 -9.44 4.93
C GLY A 168 0.60 -10.90 5.36
N ALA A 169 1.32 -11.15 6.44
CA ALA A 169 1.40 -12.48 7.05
C ALA A 169 1.59 -12.38 8.56
N SER A 170 1.16 -13.41 9.28
CA SER A 170 1.39 -13.59 10.71
C SER A 170 2.50 -14.61 10.95
N GLY A 171 3.29 -14.41 12.03
CA GLY A 171 4.38 -15.31 12.42
C GLY A 171 5.67 -15.14 11.62
N LYS A 172 6.80 -15.18 12.34
CA LYS A 172 8.14 -14.82 11.82
C LYS A 172 8.59 -15.63 10.58
N LYS A 173 8.26 -16.92 10.53
CA LYS A 173 8.62 -17.81 9.41
C LYS A 173 7.76 -17.48 8.19
N THR A 174 6.46 -17.33 8.40
CA THR A 174 5.49 -17.02 7.35
C THR A 174 5.69 -15.63 6.74
N ILE A 175 6.09 -14.63 7.56
CA ILE A 175 6.46 -13.29 7.06
C ILE A 175 7.64 -13.37 6.09
N LYS A 176 8.66 -14.20 6.37
CA LYS A 176 9.80 -14.38 5.45
C LYS A 176 9.41 -15.05 4.14
N GLU A 177 8.50 -16.02 4.21
CA GLU A 177 7.97 -16.69 3.03
C GLU A 177 7.08 -15.74 2.22
N PHE A 178 6.20 -15.02 2.89
CA PHE A 178 5.36 -13.99 2.28
C PHE A 178 6.20 -12.94 1.52
N ASP A 179 7.30 -12.46 2.09
CA ASP A 179 8.17 -11.48 1.43
C ASP A 179 8.74 -12.01 0.09
N LYS A 180 9.05 -13.31 0.00
CA LYS A 180 9.48 -13.94 -1.25
C LYS A 180 8.34 -14.05 -2.25
N VAL A 181 7.18 -14.56 -1.82
CA VAL A 181 5.98 -14.68 -2.64
C VAL A 181 5.56 -13.31 -3.16
N PHE A 182 5.49 -12.31 -2.29
CA PHE A 182 5.06 -10.96 -2.64
C PHE A 182 5.98 -10.29 -3.67
N LYS A 183 7.30 -10.48 -3.54
CA LYS A 183 8.26 -10.00 -4.55
C LYS A 183 8.11 -10.72 -5.89
N ASP A 184 7.80 -12.00 -5.86
CA ASP A 184 7.58 -12.76 -7.08
C ASP A 184 6.27 -12.37 -7.78
N VAL A 185 5.20 -12.17 -7.03
CA VAL A 185 3.94 -11.59 -7.55
C VAL A 185 4.19 -10.24 -8.21
N TYR A 186 5.00 -9.36 -7.60
CA TYR A 186 5.34 -8.08 -8.21
C TYR A 186 6.23 -8.21 -9.45
N ARG A 187 7.11 -9.23 -9.55
CA ARG A 187 7.85 -9.52 -10.79
C ARG A 187 6.91 -9.97 -11.89
N TYR A 188 5.97 -10.86 -11.56
CA TYR A 188 4.97 -11.31 -12.51
C TYR A 188 4.06 -10.17 -12.96
N TYR A 189 3.55 -9.36 -12.03
CA TYR A 189 2.77 -8.16 -12.37
C TYR A 189 3.53 -7.26 -13.34
N GLY A 190 4.82 -7.08 -13.12
CA GLY A 190 5.72 -6.40 -14.02
C GLY A 190 5.34 -4.95 -14.33
N VAL A 191 5.94 -4.41 -15.37
CA VAL A 191 5.71 -3.04 -15.86
C VAL A 191 5.72 -3.02 -17.38
N THR A 192 4.95 -2.13 -17.98
CA THR A 192 4.93 -1.88 -19.42
C THR A 192 6.09 -0.96 -19.83
N LYS A 193 6.32 -0.82 -21.14
CA LYS A 193 7.28 0.19 -21.67
C LYS A 193 6.87 1.60 -21.27
N GLU A 194 5.57 1.88 -21.29
CA GLU A 194 5.01 3.18 -20.89
C GLU A 194 5.25 3.45 -19.40
N ASP A 195 5.06 2.46 -18.53
CA ASP A 195 5.36 2.59 -17.10
C ASP A 195 6.81 2.96 -16.83
N ILE A 196 7.75 2.36 -17.58
CA ILE A 196 9.18 2.63 -17.45
C ILE A 196 9.52 4.05 -17.89
N VAL A 197 9.00 4.47 -19.05
CA VAL A 197 9.26 5.80 -19.63
C VAL A 197 8.68 6.90 -18.74
N ASN A 198 7.42 6.75 -18.33
CA ASN A 198 6.70 7.77 -17.57
C ASN A 198 6.90 7.65 -16.05
N ARG A 199 7.63 6.63 -15.58
CA ARG A 199 7.83 6.34 -14.14
C ARG A 199 6.52 6.35 -13.37
N THR A 200 5.54 5.61 -13.86
CA THR A 200 4.20 5.54 -13.27
C THR A 200 4.23 5.04 -11.83
N LYS A 201 3.09 5.15 -11.13
CA LYS A 201 2.91 4.58 -9.78
C LYS A 201 3.22 3.07 -9.78
N ARG A 202 2.80 2.33 -10.81
CA ARG A 202 3.09 0.89 -11.01
C ARG A 202 4.60 0.63 -11.02
N TYR A 203 5.36 1.39 -11.81
CA TYR A 203 6.81 1.29 -11.86
C TYR A 203 7.46 1.55 -10.48
N ASP A 204 7.08 2.64 -9.81
CA ASP A 204 7.66 2.99 -8.51
C ASP A 204 7.34 1.94 -7.45
N MET A 205 6.11 1.43 -7.40
CA MET A 205 5.70 0.37 -6.48
C MET A 205 6.48 -0.93 -6.71
N MET A 206 6.65 -1.37 -7.97
CA MET A 206 7.44 -2.54 -8.31
C MET A 206 8.90 -2.38 -7.87
N VAL A 207 9.54 -1.29 -8.26
CA VAL A 207 10.94 -1.02 -7.91
C VAL A 207 11.15 -0.99 -6.40
N ARG A 208 10.27 -0.32 -5.65
CA ARG A 208 10.33 -0.25 -4.18
C ARG A 208 10.12 -1.62 -3.54
N THR A 209 9.15 -2.41 -4.02
CA THR A 209 8.86 -3.73 -3.47
C THR A 209 10.02 -4.69 -3.68
N LEU A 210 10.60 -4.71 -4.87
CA LEU A 210 11.76 -5.56 -5.17
C LEU A 210 13.04 -5.09 -4.46
N ALA A 211 13.19 -3.80 -4.17
CA ALA A 211 14.33 -3.25 -3.44
C ALA A 211 14.28 -3.53 -1.94
N ARG A 212 13.12 -3.76 -1.35
CA ARG A 212 12.99 -4.14 0.08
C ARG A 212 13.75 -5.44 0.37
N ARG A 213 14.15 -5.60 1.63
CA ARG A 213 14.81 -6.80 2.14
C ARG A 213 13.84 -7.93 2.29
#